data_e4f74f94419daa8a5460ac16cfad0ed5
#
_entry.id   e4f74f94419daa8a5460ac16cfad0ed5
#
_cell.length_a   1.000
_cell.length_b   1.000
_cell.length_c   1.000
_cell.angle_alpha   90.00
_cell.angle_beta   90.00
_cell.angle_gamma   90.00
#
_symmetry.space_group_name_H-M   'P 1'
#
loop_
_entity.id
_entity.type
_entity.pdbx_description
1 polymer ?
#
loop_
_entity_poly.entity_id
_entity_poly.type
_entity_poly.pdbx_seq_one_letter_code
_entity_poly.pdbx_strand_id
1 'polypeptide(L)'
;RRWKEAREKADLPTDHPNLVMSSAVQVCWEKFCNYFDVEPRYVPISEDHKVLDGHDLDKYVDENTIGVVAIMGVTYTGMYEPVEQISEALDRIEERTGLDVRIHVDGASGGMIAPFIQPDLAWDFRVKRVYSISTSGHKYGLVYPGLGWVVWRETADLPESLIFKVSYLGGEMPTFALNFSRPGAQVLLQYYMFLRLGFDGYRRVQQTSHDVAKYLSGEIEQMDDFTLWNDGSDIPVFAWMLNDKPDRKWNLYDLQDRLRMKGWLVPAYPMPVDLTQVTVQRIVVRNGFSHDMAEAFIKDLKSCVKYLDGLRSPMPSEARASGFHH
;
A
#
# COMPACT_ATOMS: atom_id res chain seq x y z
N ARG A 1 11.44 1.91 -20.29
CA ARG A 1 11.63 2.33 -21.70
C ARG A 1 12.30 3.71 -21.78
N ARG A 2 11.74 4.80 -21.28
CA ARG A 2 12.28 6.16 -21.39
C ARG A 2 13.71 6.29 -20.87
N TRP A 3 14.03 5.74 -19.70
CA TRP A 3 15.40 5.69 -19.19
C TRP A 3 16.33 5.01 -20.20
N LYS A 4 15.92 3.85 -20.71
CA LYS A 4 16.70 3.09 -21.71
C LYS A 4 16.92 3.92 -22.97
N GLU A 5 15.88 4.49 -23.53
CA GLU A 5 15.95 5.32 -24.74
C GLU A 5 16.83 6.58 -24.56
N ALA A 6 16.80 7.18 -23.36
CA ALA A 6 17.65 8.33 -23.03
C ALA A 6 19.13 7.93 -22.99
N ARG A 7 19.45 6.79 -22.39
CA ARG A 7 20.83 6.28 -22.31
C ARG A 7 21.34 5.79 -23.67
N GLU A 8 20.52 5.10 -24.44
CA GLU A 8 20.87 4.68 -25.82
C GLU A 8 21.20 5.90 -26.71
N LYS A 9 20.47 7.00 -26.60
CA LYS A 9 20.78 8.26 -27.30
C LYS A 9 22.09 8.91 -26.85
N ALA A 10 22.50 8.66 -25.61
CA ALA A 10 23.75 9.17 -25.04
C ALA A 10 24.92 8.17 -25.14
N ASP A 11 24.74 7.04 -25.84
CA ASP A 11 25.72 5.96 -25.96
C ASP A 11 26.19 5.40 -24.61
N LEU A 12 25.23 5.28 -23.66
CA LEU A 12 25.45 4.76 -22.31
C LEU A 12 24.88 3.35 -22.15
N PRO A 13 25.43 2.50 -21.25
CA PRO A 13 24.92 1.17 -20.96
C PRO A 13 23.47 1.19 -20.48
N THR A 14 22.69 0.14 -20.81
CA THR A 14 21.26 0.03 -20.48
C THR A 14 20.88 -1.31 -19.83
N ASP A 15 21.86 -2.05 -19.35
CA ASP A 15 21.76 -3.45 -18.91
C ASP A 15 21.55 -3.62 -17.40
N HIS A 16 21.63 -2.53 -16.61
CA HIS A 16 21.48 -2.57 -15.15
C HIS A 16 20.46 -1.55 -14.61
N PRO A 17 19.20 -1.53 -15.09
CA PRO A 17 18.20 -0.64 -14.53
C PRO A 17 17.86 -1.06 -13.09
N ASN A 18 17.67 -0.09 -12.19
CA ASN A 18 17.19 -0.34 -10.84
C ASN A 18 15.96 0.49 -10.50
N LEU A 19 15.17 0.01 -9.54
CA LEU A 19 13.97 0.66 -9.03
C LEU A 19 14.04 0.76 -7.52
N VAL A 20 13.92 1.98 -7.00
CA VAL A 20 13.98 2.25 -5.57
C VAL A 20 12.58 2.21 -4.96
N MET A 21 12.42 1.53 -3.84
CA MET A 21 11.17 1.35 -3.13
C MET A 21 11.40 0.98 -1.67
N SER A 22 10.38 1.09 -0.84
CA SER A 22 10.42 0.65 0.55
C SER A 22 10.60 -0.87 0.67
N SER A 23 11.26 -1.35 1.73
CA SER A 23 11.24 -2.78 2.08
C SER A 23 9.85 -3.30 2.44
N ALA A 24 8.89 -2.41 2.73
CA ALA A 24 7.48 -2.74 2.96
C ALA A 24 6.62 -2.75 1.68
N VAL A 25 7.24 -2.87 0.53
CA VAL A 25 6.59 -2.89 -0.79
C VAL A 25 5.67 -4.11 -0.94
N GLN A 26 4.68 -4.01 -1.81
CA GLN A 26 3.81 -5.13 -2.15
C GLN A 26 4.48 -6.01 -3.22
N VAL A 27 4.29 -7.33 -3.15
CA VAL A 27 4.92 -8.35 -4.02
C VAL A 27 4.79 -8.10 -5.53
N CYS A 28 3.81 -7.31 -5.98
CA CYS A 28 3.68 -6.97 -7.40
C CYS A 28 4.91 -6.22 -7.93
N TRP A 29 5.59 -5.44 -7.08
CA TRP A 29 6.81 -4.72 -7.45
C TRP A 29 8.03 -5.64 -7.53
N GLU A 30 8.13 -6.63 -6.64
CA GLU A 30 9.15 -7.69 -6.74
C GLU A 30 8.96 -8.50 -8.03
N LYS A 31 7.70 -8.85 -8.35
CA LYS A 31 7.38 -9.51 -9.63
C LYS A 31 7.75 -8.66 -10.83
N PHE A 32 7.46 -7.34 -10.77
CA PHE A 32 7.87 -6.41 -11.82
C PHE A 32 9.39 -6.46 -12.02
N CYS A 33 10.15 -6.31 -10.94
CA CYS A 33 11.60 -6.32 -10.99
C CYS A 33 12.13 -7.64 -11.58
N ASN A 34 11.61 -8.77 -11.11
CA ASN A 34 12.01 -10.10 -11.57
C ASN A 34 11.64 -10.35 -13.05
N TYR A 35 10.43 -9.97 -13.47
CA TYR A 35 9.96 -10.25 -14.84
C TYR A 35 10.59 -9.34 -15.90
N PHE A 36 11.07 -8.17 -15.52
CA PHE A 36 11.64 -7.18 -16.44
C PHE A 36 13.14 -6.93 -16.26
N ASP A 37 13.83 -7.81 -15.50
CA ASP A 37 15.27 -7.72 -15.22
C ASP A 37 15.68 -6.33 -14.68
N VAL A 38 14.90 -5.82 -13.71
CA VAL A 38 15.15 -4.59 -12.98
C VAL A 38 15.66 -4.92 -11.59
N GLU A 39 16.79 -4.36 -11.17
CA GLU A 39 17.33 -4.55 -9.82
C GLU A 39 16.43 -3.85 -8.80
N PRO A 40 15.83 -4.56 -7.81
CA PRO A 40 15.11 -3.91 -6.74
C PRO A 40 16.09 -3.30 -5.73
N ARG A 41 15.89 -2.05 -5.36
CA ARG A 41 16.63 -1.37 -4.29
C ARG A 41 15.69 -1.03 -3.16
N TYR A 42 15.78 -1.80 -2.10
CA TYR A 42 14.93 -1.64 -0.94
C TYR A 42 15.52 -0.65 0.06
N VAL A 43 14.77 0.42 0.33
CA VAL A 43 15.04 1.32 1.45
C VAL A 43 14.45 0.70 2.70
N PRO A 44 15.27 0.37 3.71
CA PRO A 44 14.79 -0.29 4.93
C PRO A 44 13.86 0.63 5.71
N ILE A 45 12.83 0.04 6.30
CA ILE A 45 12.00 0.73 7.30
C ILE A 45 12.49 0.39 8.71
N SER A 46 12.20 1.28 9.65
CA SER A 46 12.55 1.13 11.06
C SER A 46 11.43 1.66 11.96
N GLU A 47 11.58 1.56 13.26
CA GLU A 47 10.62 2.18 14.20
C GLU A 47 10.62 3.72 14.10
N ASP A 48 11.78 4.33 13.77
CA ASP A 48 11.91 5.78 13.58
C ASP A 48 11.47 6.23 12.17
N HIS A 49 11.69 5.39 11.15
CA HIS A 49 11.30 5.60 9.76
C HIS A 49 10.36 4.48 9.31
N LYS A 50 9.08 4.58 9.68
CA LYS A 50 8.06 3.54 9.49
C LYS A 50 7.64 3.33 8.03
N VAL A 51 8.04 4.23 7.14
CA VAL A 51 7.76 4.25 5.70
C VAL A 51 8.95 4.85 4.95
N LEU A 52 8.99 4.71 3.65
CA LEU A 52 9.92 5.47 2.80
C LEU A 52 9.53 6.96 2.86
N ASP A 53 10.33 7.77 3.52
CA ASP A 53 10.08 9.20 3.75
C ASP A 53 11.11 10.13 3.08
N GLY A 54 11.99 9.58 2.27
CA GLY A 54 13.08 10.32 1.61
C GLY A 54 14.37 10.40 2.44
N HIS A 55 14.36 9.87 3.67
CA HIS A 55 15.59 9.74 4.47
C HIS A 55 16.55 8.77 3.78
N ASP A 56 17.83 9.11 3.74
CA ASP A 56 18.89 8.29 3.14
C ASP A 56 18.66 7.88 1.67
N LEU A 57 17.69 8.45 0.95
CA LEU A 57 17.34 8.08 -0.42
C LEU A 57 18.54 8.19 -1.38
N ASP A 58 19.46 9.10 -1.10
CA ASP A 58 20.69 9.30 -1.88
C ASP A 58 21.66 8.10 -1.85
N LYS A 59 21.52 7.18 -0.91
CA LYS A 59 22.30 5.94 -0.85
C LYS A 59 21.80 4.89 -1.86
N TYR A 60 20.57 5.04 -2.34
CA TYR A 60 19.89 4.06 -3.18
C TYR A 60 19.69 4.52 -4.63
N VAL A 61 19.83 5.82 -4.88
CA VAL A 61 19.65 6.44 -6.21
C VAL A 61 20.99 6.62 -6.89
N ASP A 62 21.08 6.14 -8.14
CA ASP A 62 22.21 6.33 -9.05
C ASP A 62 21.77 6.57 -10.50
N GLU A 63 22.71 6.60 -11.43
CA GLU A 63 22.45 6.80 -12.87
C GLU A 63 21.67 5.68 -13.53
N ASN A 64 21.53 4.53 -12.88
CA ASN A 64 20.75 3.39 -13.34
C ASN A 64 19.33 3.36 -12.78
N THR A 65 19.00 4.30 -11.90
CA THR A 65 17.68 4.37 -11.28
C THR A 65 16.60 4.83 -12.28
N ILE A 66 15.66 3.94 -12.58
CA ILE A 66 14.56 4.23 -13.51
C ILE A 66 13.40 4.99 -12.86
N GLY A 67 13.34 5.00 -11.53
CA GLY A 67 12.32 5.69 -10.75
C GLY A 67 12.31 5.29 -9.30
N VAL A 68 11.48 5.99 -8.52
CA VAL A 68 11.13 5.67 -7.14
C VAL A 68 9.64 5.34 -7.07
N VAL A 69 9.29 4.29 -6.34
CA VAL A 69 7.89 3.97 -6.02
C VAL A 69 7.55 4.56 -4.67
N ALA A 70 6.53 5.42 -4.63
CA ALA A 70 5.96 5.95 -3.39
C ALA A 70 4.56 5.36 -3.19
N ILE A 71 4.27 4.81 -2.01
CA ILE A 71 3.07 4.02 -1.76
C ILE A 71 2.06 4.82 -0.94
N MET A 72 0.87 5.02 -1.50
CA MET A 72 -0.28 5.59 -0.81
C MET A 72 -1.12 4.47 -0.17
N GLY A 73 -0.67 4.01 1.01
CA GLY A 73 -1.29 2.92 1.75
C GLY A 73 -0.48 1.62 1.72
N VAL A 74 0.65 1.62 2.42
CA VAL A 74 1.54 0.46 2.59
C VAL A 74 0.74 -0.76 3.08
N THR A 75 0.94 -1.90 2.44
CA THR A 75 0.16 -3.12 2.70
C THR A 75 0.23 -3.57 4.16
N TYR A 76 1.38 -3.41 4.80
CA TYR A 76 1.60 -3.83 6.18
C TYR A 76 0.81 -3.01 7.21
N THR A 77 0.67 -1.71 6.99
CA THR A 77 0.21 -0.78 8.01
C THR A 77 -0.92 0.16 7.56
N GLY A 78 -1.05 0.39 6.26
CA GLY A 78 -1.96 1.37 5.71
C GLY A 78 -1.39 2.80 5.67
N MET A 79 -0.17 3.03 6.16
CA MET A 79 0.44 4.36 6.18
C MET A 79 0.76 4.85 4.77
N TYR A 80 0.72 6.17 4.59
CA TYR A 80 1.20 6.81 3.37
C TYR A 80 2.71 7.05 3.43
N GLU A 81 3.38 6.81 2.33
CA GLU A 81 4.70 7.33 2.10
C GLU A 81 4.56 8.81 1.66
N PRO A 82 5.27 9.75 2.29
CA PRO A 82 5.09 11.18 2.04
C PRO A 82 5.68 11.60 0.70
N VAL A 83 4.88 11.53 -0.35
CA VAL A 83 5.29 11.75 -1.76
C VAL A 83 5.99 13.08 -1.96
N GLU A 84 5.53 14.13 -1.28
CA GLU A 84 6.14 15.46 -1.35
C GLU A 84 7.57 15.47 -0.78
N GLN A 85 7.78 14.85 0.38
CA GLN A 85 9.12 14.75 1.01
C GLN A 85 10.09 13.90 0.16
N ILE A 86 9.57 12.80 -0.45
CA ILE A 86 10.34 11.99 -1.40
C ILE A 86 10.74 12.83 -2.62
N SER A 87 9.81 13.64 -3.14
CA SER A 87 10.10 14.56 -4.26
C SER A 87 11.18 15.58 -3.90
N GLU A 88 11.11 16.18 -2.72
CA GLU A 88 12.12 17.13 -2.23
C GLU A 88 13.51 16.46 -2.03
N ALA A 89 13.53 15.21 -1.56
CA ALA A 89 14.77 14.45 -1.47
C ALA A 89 15.40 14.22 -2.85
N LEU A 90 14.57 13.88 -3.84
CA LEU A 90 15.02 13.73 -5.23
C LEU A 90 15.44 15.07 -5.86
N ASP A 91 14.84 16.21 -5.50
CA ASP A 91 15.28 17.52 -5.94
C ASP A 91 16.71 17.82 -5.44
N ARG A 92 16.99 17.54 -4.15
CA ARG A 92 18.35 17.66 -3.60
C ARG A 92 19.38 16.74 -4.27
N ILE A 93 18.95 15.53 -4.67
CA ILE A 93 19.82 14.60 -5.40
C ILE A 93 20.12 15.14 -6.80
N GLU A 94 19.11 15.64 -7.52
CA GLU A 94 19.29 16.23 -8.86
C GLU A 94 20.22 17.45 -8.82
N GLU A 95 20.04 18.35 -7.86
CA GLU A 95 20.92 19.53 -7.67
C GLU A 95 22.40 19.15 -7.50
N ARG A 96 22.66 18.04 -6.81
CA ARG A 96 24.01 17.57 -6.52
C ARG A 96 24.62 16.73 -7.65
N THR A 97 23.82 15.95 -8.34
CA THR A 97 24.27 14.87 -9.26
C THR A 97 23.85 15.06 -10.71
N GLY A 98 22.84 15.90 -10.97
CA GLY A 98 22.19 16.03 -12.28
C GLY A 98 21.22 14.89 -12.64
N LEU A 99 20.91 13.97 -11.71
CA LEU A 99 20.04 12.82 -11.94
C LEU A 99 18.56 13.22 -11.80
N ASP A 100 17.83 13.30 -12.91
CA ASP A 100 16.36 13.50 -12.92
C ASP A 100 15.65 12.16 -12.71
N VAL A 101 15.35 11.82 -11.48
CA VAL A 101 14.61 10.61 -11.11
C VAL A 101 13.15 10.94 -10.82
N ARG A 102 12.25 10.11 -11.34
CA ARG A 102 10.80 10.31 -11.31
C ARG A 102 10.13 9.40 -10.29
N ILE A 103 8.94 9.81 -9.85
CA ILE A 103 8.12 9.06 -8.91
C ILE A 103 6.95 8.40 -9.66
N HIS A 104 6.76 7.10 -9.42
CA HIS A 104 5.50 6.42 -9.61
C HIS A 104 4.79 6.33 -8.26
N VAL A 105 3.55 6.78 -8.19
CA VAL A 105 2.74 6.63 -6.99
C VAL A 105 1.90 5.35 -7.09
N ASP A 106 2.20 4.40 -6.23
CA ASP A 106 1.32 3.26 -6.00
C ASP A 106 0.18 3.67 -5.07
N GLY A 107 -0.87 4.19 -5.68
CA GLY A 107 -2.11 4.57 -5.01
C GLY A 107 -3.13 3.42 -4.97
N ALA A 108 -2.70 2.16 -5.00
CA ALA A 108 -3.61 1.01 -5.05
C ALA A 108 -4.71 1.07 -3.99
N SER A 109 -4.41 1.58 -2.81
CA SER A 109 -5.40 1.83 -1.74
C SER A 109 -5.78 3.30 -1.64
N GLY A 110 -4.82 4.18 -1.39
CA GLY A 110 -5.03 5.60 -1.09
C GLY A 110 -5.54 6.42 -2.28
N GLY A 111 -5.28 5.98 -3.52
CA GLY A 111 -5.75 6.69 -4.71
C GLY A 111 -7.27 6.80 -4.87
N MET A 112 -8.05 5.98 -4.14
CA MET A 112 -9.51 6.07 -4.05
C MET A 112 -9.99 6.54 -2.66
N ILE A 113 -9.11 7.09 -1.83
CA ILE A 113 -9.42 7.66 -0.51
C ILE A 113 -8.99 9.12 -0.45
N ALA A 114 -7.71 9.40 -0.62
CA ALA A 114 -7.13 10.72 -0.46
C ALA A 114 -7.86 11.82 -1.26
N PRO A 115 -8.25 11.62 -2.54
CA PRO A 115 -8.96 12.65 -3.30
C PRO A 115 -10.28 13.09 -2.66
N PHE A 116 -10.93 12.20 -1.89
CA PHE A 116 -12.26 12.42 -1.35
C PHE A 116 -12.28 12.97 0.07
N ILE A 117 -11.35 12.53 0.93
CA ILE A 117 -11.34 12.90 2.35
C ILE A 117 -10.10 13.68 2.79
N GLN A 118 -9.06 13.75 1.95
CA GLN A 118 -7.80 14.45 2.21
C GLN A 118 -7.40 15.33 1.00
N PRO A 119 -8.28 16.24 0.52
CA PRO A 119 -8.05 16.95 -0.74
C PRO A 119 -6.82 17.86 -0.73
N ASP A 120 -6.37 18.30 0.45
CA ASP A 120 -5.22 19.19 0.61
C ASP A 120 -3.88 18.44 0.61
N LEU A 121 -3.89 17.12 0.77
CA LEU A 121 -2.69 16.31 0.75
C LEU A 121 -2.05 16.28 -0.64
N ALA A 122 -0.81 16.75 -0.76
CA ALA A 122 -0.06 16.73 -2.01
C ALA A 122 0.62 15.37 -2.20
N TRP A 123 0.08 14.54 -3.07
CA TRP A 123 0.59 13.20 -3.38
C TRP A 123 0.48 12.85 -4.87
N ASP A 124 -0.32 13.60 -5.60
CA ASP A 124 -0.66 13.38 -7.01
C ASP A 124 0.19 14.26 -7.94
N PHE A 125 -0.31 14.53 -9.13
CA PHE A 125 0.38 15.35 -10.11
C PHE A 125 0.59 16.83 -9.70
N ARG A 126 0.13 17.26 -8.53
CA ARG A 126 0.55 18.53 -7.91
C ARG A 126 2.02 18.48 -7.50
N VAL A 127 2.54 17.30 -7.19
CA VAL A 127 3.96 17.08 -6.93
C VAL A 127 4.72 16.93 -8.23
N LYS A 128 5.74 17.77 -8.46
CA LYS A 128 6.45 17.90 -9.74
C LYS A 128 6.98 16.56 -10.28
N ARG A 129 7.55 15.72 -9.42
CA ARG A 129 8.22 14.46 -9.81
C ARG A 129 7.28 13.27 -9.98
N VAL A 130 6.00 13.43 -9.70
CA VAL A 130 5.02 12.35 -9.94
C VAL A 130 4.68 12.31 -11.42
N TYR A 131 5.00 11.21 -12.09
CA TYR A 131 4.79 11.01 -13.53
C TYR A 131 3.72 9.98 -13.84
N SER A 132 3.47 9.06 -12.94
CA SER A 132 2.39 8.08 -13.08
C SER A 132 1.82 7.69 -11.74
N ILE A 133 0.54 7.34 -11.74
CA ILE A 133 -0.20 6.91 -10.56
C ILE A 133 -0.96 5.65 -10.92
N SER A 134 -0.85 4.60 -10.13
CA SER A 134 -1.73 3.44 -10.21
C SER A 134 -2.74 3.43 -9.07
N THR A 135 -3.94 2.89 -9.30
CA THR A 135 -4.92 2.65 -8.24
C THR A 135 -5.79 1.43 -8.54
N SER A 136 -6.26 0.76 -7.48
CA SER A 136 -7.08 -0.45 -7.59
C SER A 136 -8.55 -0.14 -7.39
N GLY A 137 -9.36 -0.34 -8.44
CA GLY A 137 -10.81 -0.17 -8.35
C GLY A 137 -11.47 -1.14 -7.36
N HIS A 138 -10.89 -2.35 -7.21
CA HIS A 138 -11.42 -3.40 -6.33
C HIS A 138 -11.10 -3.24 -4.84
N LYS A 139 -10.32 -2.24 -4.46
CA LYS A 139 -10.10 -1.89 -3.07
C LYS A 139 -11.15 -0.84 -2.66
N TYR A 140 -10.75 0.40 -2.55
CA TYR A 140 -11.65 1.49 -2.15
C TYR A 140 -12.41 2.13 -3.32
N GLY A 141 -12.20 1.66 -4.57
CA GLY A 141 -13.04 2.00 -5.72
C GLY A 141 -14.40 1.29 -5.74
N LEU A 142 -14.68 0.38 -4.79
CA LEU A 142 -15.98 -0.25 -4.53
C LEU A 142 -16.48 -1.16 -5.66
N VAL A 143 -15.58 -1.81 -6.37
CA VAL A 143 -15.93 -2.81 -7.41
C VAL A 143 -15.24 -4.14 -7.16
N TYR A 144 -15.62 -5.17 -7.89
CA TYR A 144 -14.99 -6.48 -7.79
C TYR A 144 -13.58 -6.52 -8.41
N PRO A 145 -12.72 -7.46 -8.01
CA PRO A 145 -11.39 -7.66 -8.60
C PRO A 145 -11.43 -7.81 -10.13
N GLY A 146 -10.38 -7.31 -10.78
CA GLY A 146 -10.20 -7.35 -12.24
C GLY A 146 -10.14 -5.98 -12.90
N LEU A 147 -10.05 -4.90 -12.11
CA LEU A 147 -9.87 -3.54 -12.58
C LEU A 147 -8.76 -2.83 -11.82
N GLY A 148 -7.81 -2.29 -12.53
CA GLY A 148 -6.82 -1.34 -12.06
C GLY A 148 -6.77 -0.12 -12.98
N TRP A 149 -6.40 1.00 -12.43
CA TRP A 149 -6.20 2.26 -13.13
C TRP A 149 -4.71 2.58 -13.16
N VAL A 150 -4.25 3.13 -14.25
CA VAL A 150 -2.99 3.85 -14.33
C VAL A 150 -3.20 5.16 -15.08
N VAL A 151 -2.68 6.23 -14.51
CA VAL A 151 -2.77 7.58 -15.06
C VAL A 151 -1.35 8.13 -15.20
N TRP A 152 -1.04 8.72 -16.32
CA TRP A 152 0.23 9.40 -16.57
C TRP A 152 0.01 10.91 -16.52
N ARG A 153 1.07 11.66 -16.15
CA ARG A 153 1.04 13.12 -16.14
C ARG A 153 0.73 13.66 -17.52
N GLU A 154 1.42 13.15 -18.53
CA GLU A 154 1.28 13.57 -19.92
C GLU A 154 1.22 12.36 -20.84
N THR A 155 0.61 12.53 -22.02
CA THR A 155 0.52 11.47 -23.04
C THR A 155 1.91 10.97 -23.44
N ALA A 156 2.91 11.83 -23.49
CA ALA A 156 4.30 11.49 -23.81
C ALA A 156 4.98 10.61 -22.74
N ASP A 157 4.39 10.47 -21.55
CA ASP A 157 4.94 9.61 -20.51
C ASP A 157 4.66 8.12 -20.76
N LEU A 158 3.68 7.80 -21.59
CA LEU A 158 3.48 6.45 -22.14
C LEU A 158 4.10 6.38 -23.55
N PRO A 159 5.23 5.66 -23.72
CA PRO A 159 5.87 5.54 -25.03
C PRO A 159 4.96 4.87 -26.08
N GLU A 160 4.87 5.45 -27.27
CA GLU A 160 4.05 4.89 -28.36
C GLU A 160 4.44 3.46 -28.72
N SER A 161 5.69 3.07 -28.55
CA SER A 161 6.20 1.72 -28.78
C SER A 161 5.55 0.66 -27.88
N LEU A 162 4.86 1.07 -26.81
CA LEU A 162 4.09 0.19 -25.91
C LEU A 162 2.61 0.14 -26.27
N ILE A 163 2.13 0.94 -27.24
CA ILE A 163 0.74 0.96 -27.66
C ILE A 163 0.61 0.10 -28.91
N PHE A 164 -0.08 -1.01 -28.78
CA PHE A 164 -0.38 -1.92 -29.87
C PHE A 164 -1.73 -1.56 -30.47
N LYS A 165 -1.82 -1.54 -31.80
CA LYS A 165 -3.05 -1.24 -32.53
C LYS A 165 -3.61 -2.53 -33.12
N VAL A 166 -4.87 -2.82 -32.83
CA VAL A 166 -5.60 -3.99 -33.30
C VAL A 166 -6.71 -3.53 -34.22
N SER A 167 -6.75 -4.03 -35.47
CA SER A 167 -7.70 -3.59 -36.49
C SER A 167 -8.77 -4.63 -36.90
N TYR A 168 -8.57 -5.89 -36.52
CA TYR A 168 -9.48 -6.99 -36.96
C TYR A 168 -10.84 -7.00 -36.27
N LEU A 169 -11.08 -6.11 -35.32
CA LEU A 169 -12.38 -5.99 -34.61
C LEU A 169 -13.31 -4.93 -35.21
N GLY A 170 -13.06 -4.47 -36.44
CA GLY A 170 -13.91 -3.52 -37.15
C GLY A 170 -13.55 -2.04 -36.93
N GLY A 171 -12.36 -1.76 -36.43
CA GLY A 171 -11.79 -0.44 -36.23
C GLY A 171 -10.42 -0.52 -35.59
N GLU A 172 -9.67 0.58 -35.55
CA GLU A 172 -8.38 0.61 -34.86
C GLU A 172 -8.61 0.74 -33.33
N MET A 173 -8.17 -0.26 -32.58
CA MET A 173 -8.29 -0.29 -31.12
C MET A 173 -6.90 -0.31 -30.49
N PRO A 174 -6.48 0.78 -29.83
CA PRO A 174 -5.22 0.81 -29.13
C PRO A 174 -5.29 -0.01 -27.83
N THR A 175 -4.24 -0.79 -27.55
CA THR A 175 -4.07 -1.51 -26.30
C THR A 175 -2.60 -1.49 -25.88
N PHE A 176 -2.32 -1.39 -24.58
CA PHE A 176 -0.97 -1.57 -24.02
C PHE A 176 -0.96 -2.61 -22.88
N ALA A 177 -2.11 -3.14 -22.51
CA ALA A 177 -2.21 -4.15 -21.46
C ALA A 177 -1.49 -5.44 -21.89
N LEU A 178 -0.81 -6.05 -20.92
CA LEU A 178 -0.04 -7.27 -21.14
C LEU A 178 -0.93 -8.46 -21.54
N ASN A 179 -2.14 -8.55 -20.96
CA ASN A 179 -3.08 -9.64 -21.21
C ASN A 179 -4.16 -9.24 -22.21
N PHE A 180 -4.63 -10.23 -22.99
CA PHE A 180 -5.78 -10.15 -23.90
C PHE A 180 -7.03 -10.75 -23.24
N SER A 181 -8.22 -10.48 -23.82
CA SER A 181 -9.51 -11.02 -23.37
C SER A 181 -9.75 -10.71 -21.88
N ARG A 182 -9.93 -9.46 -21.57
CA ARG A 182 -10.16 -8.98 -20.21
C ARG A 182 -11.66 -8.84 -19.92
N PRO A 183 -12.11 -9.09 -18.67
CA PRO A 183 -13.49 -8.85 -18.28
C PRO A 183 -13.81 -7.35 -18.35
N GLY A 184 -14.84 -6.97 -19.11
CA GLY A 184 -15.31 -5.59 -19.20
C GLY A 184 -16.30 -5.19 -18.11
N ALA A 185 -16.90 -6.19 -17.41
CA ALA A 185 -17.93 -5.93 -16.41
C ALA A 185 -17.46 -5.00 -15.28
N GLN A 186 -16.23 -5.18 -14.80
CA GLN A 186 -15.67 -4.35 -13.73
C GLN A 186 -15.44 -2.90 -14.17
N VAL A 187 -15.12 -2.67 -15.44
CA VAL A 187 -15.00 -1.31 -16.00
C VAL A 187 -16.37 -0.63 -15.99
N LEU A 188 -17.41 -1.32 -16.43
CA LEU A 188 -18.80 -0.82 -16.40
C LEU A 188 -19.28 -0.58 -14.95
N LEU A 189 -18.95 -1.48 -14.03
CA LEU A 189 -19.28 -1.32 -12.61
C LEU A 189 -18.59 -0.10 -12.01
N GLN A 190 -17.32 0.15 -12.33
CA GLN A 190 -16.62 1.33 -11.85
C GLN A 190 -17.23 2.62 -12.42
N TYR A 191 -17.56 2.62 -13.72
CA TYR A 191 -18.26 3.74 -14.33
C TYR A 191 -19.62 3.98 -13.68
N TYR A 192 -20.40 2.90 -13.45
CA TYR A 192 -21.67 2.99 -12.72
C TYR A 192 -21.48 3.57 -11.31
N MET A 193 -20.46 3.12 -10.57
CA MET A 193 -20.19 3.61 -9.22
C MET A 193 -19.84 5.09 -9.23
N PHE A 194 -19.05 5.56 -10.20
CA PHE A 194 -18.74 6.98 -10.34
C PHE A 194 -20.01 7.80 -10.63
N LEU A 195 -20.87 7.35 -11.52
CA LEU A 195 -22.13 8.05 -11.81
C LEU A 195 -23.12 7.98 -10.64
N ARG A 196 -23.21 6.82 -9.98
CA ARG A 196 -24.18 6.59 -8.89
C ARG A 196 -23.85 7.35 -7.62
N LEU A 197 -22.58 7.38 -7.24
CA LEU A 197 -22.13 8.01 -6.01
C LEU A 197 -21.68 9.45 -6.22
N GLY A 198 -21.02 9.73 -7.35
CA GLY A 198 -20.32 10.99 -7.57
C GLY A 198 -19.25 11.25 -6.51
N PHE A 199 -18.70 12.44 -6.50
CA PHE A 199 -17.67 12.84 -5.53
C PHE A 199 -18.18 12.75 -4.09
N ASP A 200 -19.34 13.32 -3.82
CA ASP A 200 -19.92 13.36 -2.47
C ASP A 200 -20.31 11.98 -1.93
N GLY A 201 -20.77 11.09 -2.80
CA GLY A 201 -21.07 9.71 -2.41
C GLY A 201 -19.81 8.96 -2.01
N TYR A 202 -18.74 9.03 -2.82
CA TYR A 202 -17.44 8.46 -2.47
C TYR A 202 -16.91 9.06 -1.16
N ARG A 203 -16.94 10.39 -1.02
CA ARG A 203 -16.52 11.07 0.21
C ARG A 203 -17.23 10.52 1.44
N ARG A 204 -18.56 10.39 1.41
CA ARG A 204 -19.32 9.84 2.54
C ARG A 204 -18.95 8.40 2.87
N VAL A 205 -18.77 7.55 1.84
CA VAL A 205 -18.40 6.15 2.06
C VAL A 205 -17.01 6.03 2.68
N GLN A 206 -16.04 6.76 2.13
CA GLN A 206 -14.65 6.72 2.62
C GLN A 206 -14.54 7.32 4.02
N GLN A 207 -15.25 8.44 4.28
CA GLN A 207 -15.29 9.06 5.59
C GLN A 207 -15.88 8.11 6.64
N THR A 208 -16.99 7.44 6.33
CA THR A 208 -17.58 6.47 7.26
C THR A 208 -16.61 5.35 7.62
N SER A 209 -15.90 4.79 6.63
CA SER A 209 -14.91 3.74 6.89
C SER A 209 -13.73 4.27 7.73
N HIS A 210 -13.30 5.49 7.46
CA HIS A 210 -12.23 6.17 8.20
C HIS A 210 -12.62 6.43 9.65
N ASP A 211 -13.84 6.95 9.89
CA ASP A 211 -14.35 7.24 11.23
C ASP A 211 -14.45 5.97 12.08
N VAL A 212 -14.89 4.86 11.49
CA VAL A 212 -14.92 3.54 12.16
C VAL A 212 -13.50 3.03 12.45
N ALA A 213 -12.54 3.24 11.56
CA ALA A 213 -11.15 2.86 11.81
C ALA A 213 -10.56 3.66 12.97
N LYS A 214 -10.80 4.97 13.02
CA LYS A 214 -10.38 5.85 14.12
C LYS A 214 -11.02 5.46 15.45
N TYR A 215 -12.30 5.12 15.45
CA TYR A 215 -12.96 4.60 16.64
C TYR A 215 -12.29 3.31 17.14
N LEU A 216 -12.08 2.33 16.26
CA LEU A 216 -11.47 1.05 16.63
C LEU A 216 -10.02 1.22 17.13
N SER A 217 -9.22 2.02 16.46
CA SER A 217 -7.84 2.28 16.88
C SER A 217 -7.79 2.97 18.24
N GLY A 218 -8.66 3.97 18.47
CA GLY A 218 -8.75 4.64 19.76
C GLY A 218 -9.21 3.74 20.91
N GLU A 219 -10.13 2.80 20.68
CA GLU A 219 -10.50 1.80 21.68
C GLU A 219 -9.37 0.81 22.00
N ILE A 220 -8.59 0.44 20.99
CA ILE A 220 -7.43 -0.48 21.16
C ILE A 220 -6.29 0.24 21.87
N GLU A 221 -6.03 1.49 21.56
CA GLU A 221 -5.00 2.30 22.20
C GLU A 221 -5.22 2.47 23.72
N GLN A 222 -6.48 2.43 24.17
CA GLN A 222 -6.82 2.46 25.59
C GLN A 222 -6.57 1.15 26.33
N MET A 223 -6.20 0.08 25.62
CA MET A 223 -5.88 -1.21 26.22
C MET A 223 -4.38 -1.29 26.52
N ASP A 224 -4.01 -1.49 27.80
CA ASP A 224 -2.60 -1.60 28.25
C ASP A 224 -1.79 -2.73 27.58
N ASP A 225 -2.47 -3.60 26.85
CA ASP A 225 -1.85 -4.73 26.16
C ASP A 225 -1.22 -4.37 24.84
N PHE A 226 -1.60 -3.23 24.24
CA PHE A 226 -1.27 -2.90 22.87
C PHE A 226 -0.62 -1.53 22.74
N THR A 227 0.22 -1.42 21.72
CA THR A 227 0.73 -0.13 21.20
C THR A 227 0.40 -0.05 19.73
N LEU A 228 -0.24 1.03 19.31
CA LEU A 228 -0.52 1.27 17.90
C LEU A 228 0.77 1.48 17.11
N TRP A 229 0.89 0.80 15.96
CA TRP A 229 1.88 1.16 14.96
C TRP A 229 1.47 2.42 14.20
N ASN A 230 0.19 2.48 13.84
CA ASN A 230 -0.49 3.64 13.26
C ASN A 230 -1.98 3.60 13.65
N ASP A 231 -2.64 4.74 13.51
CA ASP A 231 -4.01 4.96 14.02
C ASP A 231 -5.11 4.95 12.96
N GLY A 232 -4.76 4.67 11.69
CA GLY A 232 -5.71 4.66 10.57
C GLY A 232 -6.09 6.03 10.04
N SER A 233 -5.30 7.08 10.31
CA SER A 233 -5.53 8.44 9.81
C SER A 233 -5.29 8.60 8.31
N ASP A 234 -4.42 7.77 7.72
CA ASP A 234 -4.11 7.82 6.28
C ASP A 234 -5.21 7.14 5.46
N ILE A 235 -5.38 5.85 5.63
CA ILE A 235 -6.49 5.07 5.08
C ILE A 235 -7.17 4.31 6.22
N PRO A 236 -8.38 3.77 6.07
CA PRO A 236 -9.06 3.03 7.13
C PRO A 236 -8.43 1.66 7.40
N VAL A 237 -7.12 1.67 7.64
CA VAL A 237 -6.27 0.53 7.97
C VAL A 237 -5.32 0.93 9.08
N PHE A 238 -5.25 0.12 10.12
CA PHE A 238 -4.32 0.36 11.20
C PHE A 238 -3.76 -0.96 11.75
N ALA A 239 -2.60 -0.87 12.37
CA ALA A 239 -1.89 -1.99 12.95
C ALA A 239 -1.45 -1.68 14.37
N TRP A 240 -1.29 -2.72 15.18
CA TRP A 240 -0.80 -2.62 16.54
C TRP A 240 0.15 -3.77 16.89
N MET A 241 0.97 -3.52 17.89
CA MET A 241 1.90 -4.47 18.49
C MET A 241 1.38 -4.90 19.86
N LEU A 242 1.88 -6.02 20.35
CA LEU A 242 1.66 -6.49 21.70
C LEU A 242 2.75 -5.93 22.63
N ASN A 243 2.35 -5.25 23.70
CA ASN A 243 3.28 -4.75 24.72
C ASN A 243 3.92 -5.90 25.48
N ASP A 244 5.20 -5.79 25.79
CA ASP A 244 5.87 -6.73 26.66
C ASP A 244 5.29 -6.65 28.07
N LYS A 245 4.84 -7.79 28.60
CA LYS A 245 4.40 -7.93 29.98
C LYS A 245 5.09 -9.15 30.61
N PRO A 246 5.63 -9.02 31.83
CA PRO A 246 6.17 -10.15 32.56
C PRO A 246 5.13 -11.29 32.66
N ASP A 247 5.58 -12.52 32.48
CA ASP A 247 4.74 -13.72 32.60
C ASP A 247 3.60 -13.89 31.58
N ARG A 248 3.52 -13.07 30.53
CA ARG A 248 2.54 -13.26 29.46
C ARG A 248 2.70 -14.65 28.83
N LYS A 249 1.60 -15.36 28.65
CA LYS A 249 1.55 -16.75 28.15
C LYS A 249 1.01 -16.84 26.72
N TRP A 250 0.77 -15.72 26.07
CA TRP A 250 0.17 -15.66 24.74
C TRP A 250 0.83 -14.56 23.88
N ASN A 251 0.65 -14.67 22.58
CA ASN A 251 1.13 -13.71 21.58
C ASN A 251 0.01 -13.31 20.61
N LEU A 252 0.31 -12.47 19.61
CA LEU A 252 -0.69 -11.99 18.65
C LEU A 252 -1.27 -13.11 17.77
N TYR A 253 -0.54 -14.19 17.53
CA TYR A 253 -1.08 -15.34 16.78
C TYR A 253 -2.13 -16.10 17.61
N ASP A 254 -1.95 -16.20 18.91
CA ASP A 254 -2.96 -16.77 19.81
C ASP A 254 -4.22 -15.92 19.85
N LEU A 255 -4.06 -14.59 19.86
CA LEU A 255 -5.16 -13.66 19.80
C LEU A 255 -5.90 -13.73 18.44
N GLN A 256 -5.17 -13.83 17.33
CA GLN A 256 -5.73 -14.09 16.00
C GLN A 256 -6.65 -15.31 16.01
N ASP A 257 -6.18 -16.43 16.56
CA ASP A 257 -6.96 -17.67 16.59
C ASP A 257 -8.20 -17.56 17.47
N ARG A 258 -8.08 -16.90 18.62
CA ARG A 258 -9.24 -16.63 19.49
C ARG A 258 -10.28 -15.74 18.84
N LEU A 259 -9.87 -14.68 18.15
CA LEU A 259 -10.75 -13.82 17.38
C LEU A 259 -11.43 -14.58 16.23
N ARG A 260 -10.67 -15.48 15.56
CA ARG A 260 -11.22 -16.33 14.50
C ARG A 260 -12.35 -17.23 14.99
N MET A 261 -12.26 -17.75 16.21
CA MET A 261 -13.33 -18.54 16.85
C MET A 261 -14.60 -17.72 17.10
N LYS A 262 -14.49 -16.39 17.13
CA LYS A 262 -15.60 -15.44 17.23
C LYS A 262 -16.11 -14.96 15.86
N GLY A 263 -15.49 -15.41 14.77
CA GLY A 263 -15.82 -15.01 13.39
C GLY A 263 -15.03 -13.81 12.87
N TRP A 264 -14.05 -13.29 13.64
CA TRP A 264 -13.22 -12.16 13.22
C TRP A 264 -11.91 -12.63 12.59
N LEU A 265 -11.62 -12.15 11.38
CA LEU A 265 -10.36 -12.42 10.69
C LEU A 265 -9.44 -11.22 10.84
N VAL A 266 -8.57 -11.25 11.83
CA VAL A 266 -7.58 -10.21 12.14
C VAL A 266 -6.19 -10.84 12.08
N PRO A 267 -5.49 -10.75 10.95
CA PRO A 267 -4.22 -11.45 10.77
C PRO A 267 -3.11 -10.84 11.63
N ALA A 268 -2.29 -11.71 12.22
CA ALA A 268 -1.01 -11.39 12.83
C ALA A 268 0.11 -11.82 11.88
N TYR A 269 1.15 -11.00 11.73
CA TYR A 269 2.28 -11.29 10.86
C TYR A 269 3.52 -10.47 11.27
N PRO A 270 4.73 -10.93 10.95
CA PRO A 270 5.95 -10.14 11.15
C PRO A 270 5.99 -8.98 10.16
N MET A 271 6.62 -7.90 10.55
CA MET A 271 6.97 -6.80 9.67
C MET A 271 8.00 -7.23 8.62
N PRO A 272 8.27 -6.41 7.57
CA PRO A 272 9.23 -6.77 6.50
C PRO A 272 10.63 -7.13 7.02
N VAL A 273 11.50 -7.52 6.08
CA VAL A 273 12.84 -8.10 6.35
C VAL A 273 13.67 -7.34 7.39
N ASP A 274 13.56 -6.02 7.45
CA ASP A 274 14.36 -5.19 8.39
C ASP A 274 13.78 -5.14 9.82
N LEU A 275 12.54 -5.60 10.01
CA LEU A 275 11.77 -5.57 11.26
C LEU A 275 11.07 -6.89 11.57
N THR A 276 11.63 -8.02 11.15
CA THR A 276 11.00 -9.35 11.30
C THR A 276 10.77 -9.75 12.76
N GLN A 277 11.48 -9.14 13.70
CA GLN A 277 11.27 -9.32 15.14
C GLN A 277 9.98 -8.66 15.64
N VAL A 278 9.44 -7.69 14.90
CA VAL A 278 8.21 -6.98 15.23
C VAL A 278 7.02 -7.72 14.60
N THR A 279 6.13 -8.22 15.44
CA THR A 279 4.86 -8.79 14.99
C THR A 279 3.74 -7.80 15.20
N VAL A 280 2.90 -7.62 14.19
CA VAL A 280 1.72 -6.76 14.26
C VAL A 280 0.44 -7.54 13.96
N GLN A 281 -0.68 -7.05 14.46
CA GLN A 281 -2.02 -7.36 13.93
C GLN A 281 -2.58 -6.15 13.19
N ARG A 282 -3.36 -6.39 12.13
CA ARG A 282 -3.92 -5.33 11.29
C ARG A 282 -5.41 -5.50 11.07
N ILE A 283 -6.13 -4.38 11.15
CA ILE A 283 -7.52 -4.27 10.70
C ILE A 283 -7.59 -3.46 9.42
N VAL A 284 -8.43 -3.92 8.49
CA VAL A 284 -8.85 -3.20 7.30
C VAL A 284 -10.36 -2.97 7.43
N VAL A 285 -10.76 -1.72 7.62
CA VAL A 285 -12.18 -1.36 7.67
C VAL A 285 -12.67 -1.17 6.23
N ARG A 286 -13.59 -2.04 5.83
CA ARG A 286 -14.19 -2.01 4.48
C ARG A 286 -15.55 -1.34 4.52
N ASN A 287 -15.98 -0.86 3.35
CA ASN A 287 -17.36 -0.42 3.18
C ASN A 287 -18.36 -1.47 3.69
N GLY A 288 -19.34 -1.05 4.45
CA GLY A 288 -20.36 -1.91 5.07
C GLY A 288 -19.99 -2.44 6.46
N PHE A 289 -18.78 -2.14 6.97
CA PHE A 289 -18.45 -2.41 8.37
C PHE A 289 -18.97 -1.25 9.25
N SER A 290 -20.08 -1.49 9.94
CA SER A 290 -20.77 -0.47 10.71
C SER A 290 -20.13 -0.21 12.08
N HIS A 291 -20.54 0.88 12.73
CA HIS A 291 -20.14 1.19 14.11
C HIS A 291 -20.60 0.11 15.10
N ASP A 292 -21.81 -0.42 14.93
CA ASP A 292 -22.32 -1.52 15.78
C ASP A 292 -21.45 -2.78 15.66
N MET A 293 -20.97 -3.09 14.46
CA MET A 293 -20.01 -4.18 14.26
C MET A 293 -18.66 -3.88 14.94
N ALA A 294 -18.23 -2.63 14.92
CA ALA A 294 -17.00 -2.21 15.60
C ALA A 294 -17.13 -2.34 17.12
N GLU A 295 -18.25 -1.96 17.72
CA GLU A 295 -18.52 -2.17 19.14
C GLU A 295 -18.55 -3.66 19.51
N ALA A 296 -19.19 -4.49 18.68
CA ALA A 296 -19.22 -5.93 18.87
C ALA A 296 -17.81 -6.53 18.81
N PHE A 297 -16.98 -6.08 17.85
CA PHE A 297 -15.59 -6.47 17.75
C PHE A 297 -14.78 -6.11 18.99
N ILE A 298 -14.87 -4.88 19.48
CA ILE A 298 -14.14 -4.43 20.67
C ILE A 298 -14.54 -5.25 21.91
N LYS A 299 -15.82 -5.55 22.07
CA LYS A 299 -16.31 -6.43 23.15
C LYS A 299 -15.68 -7.82 23.06
N ASP A 300 -15.63 -8.40 21.86
CA ASP A 300 -15.04 -9.71 21.64
C ASP A 300 -13.52 -9.68 21.82
N LEU A 301 -12.83 -8.63 21.35
CA LEU A 301 -11.39 -8.45 21.57
C LEU A 301 -11.05 -8.41 23.06
N LYS A 302 -11.74 -7.55 23.85
CA LYS A 302 -11.57 -7.47 25.32
C LYS A 302 -11.82 -8.83 26.00
N SER A 303 -12.84 -9.56 25.53
CA SER A 303 -13.12 -10.93 26.04
C SER A 303 -12.05 -11.94 25.69
N CYS A 304 -11.47 -11.87 24.47
CA CYS A 304 -10.37 -12.74 24.05
C CYS A 304 -9.09 -12.49 24.85
N VAL A 305 -8.72 -11.22 25.03
CA VAL A 305 -7.56 -10.82 25.84
C VAL A 305 -7.72 -11.32 27.28
N LYS A 306 -8.86 -11.05 27.90
CA LYS A 306 -9.14 -11.55 29.26
C LYS A 306 -9.03 -13.08 29.40
N TYR A 307 -9.48 -13.82 28.39
CA TYR A 307 -9.34 -15.28 28.38
C TYR A 307 -7.86 -15.70 28.28
N LEU A 308 -7.09 -15.07 27.38
CA LEU A 308 -5.68 -15.38 27.16
C LEU A 308 -4.82 -15.03 28.38
N ASP A 309 -5.12 -13.93 29.07
CA ASP A 309 -4.44 -13.54 30.31
C ASP A 309 -4.70 -14.52 31.48
N GLY A 310 -5.81 -15.25 31.43
CA GLY A 310 -6.13 -16.30 32.39
C GLY A 310 -5.42 -17.61 32.17
N LEU A 311 -4.60 -17.76 31.11
CA LEU A 311 -3.89 -19.00 30.81
C LEU A 311 -2.80 -19.31 31.88
N ARG A 312 -2.76 -20.55 32.35
CA ARG A 312 -1.73 -21.02 33.29
C ARG A 312 -0.43 -21.47 32.61
N SER A 313 -0.52 -21.83 31.32
CA SER A 313 0.59 -22.26 30.48
C SER A 313 0.41 -21.69 29.08
N PRO A 314 1.49 -21.50 28.31
CA PRO A 314 1.39 -21.07 26.92
C PRO A 314 0.48 -21.98 26.08
N MET A 315 -0.21 -21.42 25.09
CA MET A 315 -0.92 -22.22 24.11
C MET A 315 0.07 -23.10 23.33
N PRO A 316 -0.29 -24.33 22.94
CA PRO A 316 0.55 -25.13 22.06
C PRO A 316 0.78 -24.31 20.76
N SER A 317 2.00 -23.81 20.57
CA SER A 317 2.38 -23.17 19.34
C SER A 317 3.00 -24.21 18.42
N GLU A 318 2.35 -24.53 17.32
CA GLU A 318 3.13 -24.97 16.17
C GLU A 318 4.02 -23.78 15.78
N ALA A 319 5.31 -24.03 15.55
CA ALA A 319 6.22 -23.01 15.05
C ALA A 319 5.67 -22.53 13.69
N ARG A 320 4.87 -21.48 13.71
CA ARG A 320 4.23 -20.94 12.53
C ARG A 320 5.24 -20.07 11.79
N ALA A 321 5.94 -20.71 10.86
CA ALA A 321 6.55 -20.00 9.73
C ALA A 321 5.43 -19.45 8.84
N SER A 322 4.63 -18.52 9.35
CA SER A 322 3.59 -17.81 8.58
C SER A 322 3.92 -16.33 8.57
N GLY A 323 5.01 -16.00 7.89
CA GLY A 323 5.18 -14.67 7.39
C GLY A 323 4.58 -14.57 5.99
N PHE A 324 4.19 -13.40 5.55
CA PHE A 324 4.25 -13.07 4.15
C PHE A 324 5.72 -13.21 3.75
N HIS A 325 6.09 -14.37 3.24
CA HIS A 325 7.38 -14.53 2.60
C HIS A 325 7.23 -13.90 1.22
N HIS A 326 7.75 -12.72 1.07
CA HIS A 326 8.01 -12.09 -0.21
C HIS A 326 9.44 -12.34 -0.59
#